data_54188638773e0ec3bfb1ac9a1266c74d
#
_entry.id   54188638773e0ec3bfb1ac9a1266c74d
#
_cell.length_a   1.000
_cell.length_b   1.000
_cell.length_c   1.000
_cell.angle_alpha   90.00
_cell.angle_beta   90.00
_cell.angle_gamma   90.00
#
_symmetry.space_group_name_H-M   'P 1'
#
loop_
_entity.id
_entity.type
_entity.pdbx_description
1 polymer ?
#
loop_
_entity_poly.entity_id
_entity_poly.type
_entity_poly.pdbx_seq_one_letter_code
_entity_poly.pdbx_strand_id
1 'polypeptide(L)'
;VNSVENQQLNFPVTRRTLLVTGGAGFIGANFVHHWCTVYPEDRVIVLDALTYAGNRSNLADWEGKENFQFIQGDICDRSLVDQILQTEAIDTIAHFAAESHVDRSILGPAAFVQTNVIGTFTLLEAFLQHWRARGQPDNYRFLHVSTDEVYGSLTTDDPPFTEKTPYAPNSPYSASKAGSDHLVRAYYHTYKLPTIITNCSNNYGPYQFPEKLIPLMCINCLLGKQLPVYGDGQNIRDWLYVGDHCTALDLVIHQGLPGETYNIGGNNEVKNIDLVQMLCQLMDELAVDLPVRPSQELITFVQDRLGHDRRYAIDASKIATQLGWTPAVTVTEGLRRTVEWYLMHRSWWKPLLSKQYQEYYDKVYLTQK
;
A
#
# COMPACT_ATOMS: atom_id res chain seq x y z
N VAL A 1 -23.58 9.77 13.88
CA VAL A 1 -23.89 10.21 12.52
C VAL A 1 -23.42 11.66 12.42
N ASN A 2 -22.16 11.88 12.14
CA ASN A 2 -21.66 13.20 11.76
C ASN A 2 -21.15 13.07 10.32
N SER A 3 -21.86 13.73 9.43
CA SER A 3 -21.52 13.94 8.03
C SER A 3 -20.18 14.66 7.95
N VAL A 4 -19.14 13.92 7.58
CA VAL A 4 -17.94 14.51 7.01
C VAL A 4 -18.41 15.11 5.68
N GLU A 5 -18.42 16.44 5.57
CA GLU A 5 -18.67 17.12 4.31
C GLU A 5 -17.62 16.62 3.30
N ASN A 6 -18.09 15.79 2.37
CA ASN A 6 -17.36 15.46 1.17
C ASN A 6 -17.05 16.78 0.46
N GLN A 7 -15.81 17.23 0.49
CA GLN A 7 -15.33 18.17 -0.52
C GLN A 7 -15.48 17.45 -1.86
N GLN A 8 -16.58 17.69 -2.54
CA GLN A 8 -16.78 17.25 -3.92
C GLN A 8 -15.70 17.91 -4.77
N LEU A 9 -14.70 17.11 -5.12
CA LEU A 9 -13.71 17.47 -6.12
C LEU A 9 -14.48 17.59 -7.45
N ASN A 10 -14.82 18.82 -7.85
CA ASN A 10 -15.49 19.12 -9.13
C ASN A 10 -14.49 19.00 -10.28
N PHE A 11 -14.19 17.76 -10.70
CA PHE A 11 -13.48 17.53 -11.95
C PHE A 11 -14.48 17.47 -13.12
N PRO A 12 -14.10 17.93 -14.34
CA PRO A 12 -14.90 17.65 -15.52
C PRO A 12 -15.00 16.13 -15.66
N VAL A 13 -16.21 15.60 -15.57
CA VAL A 13 -16.52 14.16 -15.56
C VAL A 13 -16.26 13.59 -16.95
N THR A 14 -15.01 13.27 -17.25
CA THR A 14 -14.71 12.32 -18.32
C THR A 14 -14.67 10.94 -17.69
N ARG A 15 -15.62 10.09 -18.05
CA ARG A 15 -15.72 8.70 -17.59
C ARG A 15 -14.40 7.99 -17.85
N ARG A 16 -13.85 7.34 -16.81
CA ARG A 16 -12.59 6.59 -16.91
C ARG A 16 -12.83 5.09 -16.93
N THR A 17 -11.89 4.40 -17.55
CA THR A 17 -11.78 2.94 -17.47
C THR A 17 -10.41 2.58 -16.85
N LEU A 18 -10.44 2.10 -15.60
CA LEU A 18 -9.24 1.80 -14.83
C LEU A 18 -8.90 0.32 -14.88
N LEU A 19 -7.60 0.04 -15.04
CA LEU A 19 -7.00 -1.23 -14.66
C LEU A 19 -6.28 -1.05 -13.32
N VAL A 20 -6.80 -1.68 -12.26
CA VAL A 20 -6.20 -1.67 -10.93
C VAL A 20 -5.47 -3.00 -10.72
N THR A 21 -4.16 -3.00 -10.77
CA THR A 21 -3.37 -4.21 -10.52
C THR A 21 -3.07 -4.33 -9.02
N GLY A 22 -3.14 -5.54 -8.47
CA GLY A 22 -3.00 -5.74 -7.01
C GLY A 22 -4.21 -5.22 -6.22
N GLY A 23 -5.37 -5.09 -6.87
CA GLY A 23 -6.57 -4.52 -6.27
C GLY A 23 -7.24 -5.40 -5.20
N ALA A 24 -6.87 -6.67 -5.06
CA ALA A 24 -7.31 -7.54 -3.96
C ALA A 24 -6.37 -7.48 -2.73
N GLY A 25 -5.25 -6.75 -2.82
CA GLY A 25 -4.35 -6.46 -1.72
C GLY A 25 -4.86 -5.33 -0.82
N PHE A 26 -4.07 -4.98 0.21
CA PHE A 26 -4.45 -3.99 1.22
C PHE A 26 -4.76 -2.60 0.64
N ILE A 27 -3.75 -1.92 0.06
CA ILE A 27 -3.93 -0.55 -0.44
C ILE A 27 -4.83 -0.56 -1.68
N GLY A 28 -4.63 -1.54 -2.58
CA GLY A 28 -5.42 -1.66 -3.81
C GLY A 28 -6.92 -1.84 -3.54
N ALA A 29 -7.31 -2.66 -2.55
CA ALA A 29 -8.71 -2.84 -2.19
C ALA A 29 -9.34 -1.55 -1.64
N ASN A 30 -8.64 -0.84 -0.73
CA ASN A 30 -9.11 0.44 -0.23
C ASN A 30 -9.25 1.47 -1.37
N PHE A 31 -8.31 1.48 -2.33
CA PHE A 31 -8.40 2.34 -3.50
C PHE A 31 -9.60 1.98 -4.40
N VAL A 32 -9.86 0.69 -4.64
CA VAL A 32 -11.05 0.24 -5.38
C VAL A 32 -12.34 0.68 -4.67
N HIS A 33 -12.43 0.50 -3.35
CA HIS A 33 -13.59 0.98 -2.57
C HIS A 33 -13.75 2.49 -2.68
N HIS A 34 -12.67 3.25 -2.54
CA HIS A 34 -12.70 4.71 -2.71
C HIS A 34 -13.19 5.09 -4.11
N TRP A 35 -12.54 4.57 -5.16
CA TRP A 35 -12.82 4.94 -6.54
C TRP A 35 -14.26 4.61 -6.96
N CYS A 36 -14.69 3.37 -6.74
CA CYS A 36 -16.05 2.94 -7.10
C CYS A 36 -17.15 3.69 -6.32
N THR A 37 -16.82 4.19 -5.12
CA THR A 37 -17.77 5.00 -4.32
C THR A 37 -17.84 6.43 -4.84
N VAL A 38 -16.71 7.05 -5.16
CA VAL A 38 -16.62 8.45 -5.60
C VAL A 38 -17.03 8.59 -7.06
N TYR A 39 -16.68 7.61 -7.91
CA TYR A 39 -16.92 7.61 -9.35
C TYR A 39 -17.76 6.38 -9.79
N PRO A 40 -19.04 6.30 -9.42
CA PRO A 40 -19.88 5.12 -9.68
C PRO A 40 -20.14 4.85 -11.16
N GLU A 41 -19.87 5.82 -12.04
CA GLU A 41 -20.01 5.67 -13.48
C GLU A 41 -18.73 5.18 -14.19
N ASP A 42 -17.59 5.19 -13.49
CA ASP A 42 -16.33 4.71 -14.02
C ASP A 42 -16.31 3.18 -14.07
N ARG A 43 -15.59 2.62 -15.05
CA ARG A 43 -15.38 1.18 -15.12
C ARG A 43 -14.06 0.79 -14.44
N VAL A 44 -14.11 -0.18 -13.53
CA VAL A 44 -12.94 -0.67 -12.81
C VAL A 44 -12.70 -2.14 -13.11
N ILE A 45 -11.56 -2.46 -13.67
CA ILE A 45 -11.06 -3.82 -13.88
C ILE A 45 -9.93 -4.06 -12.87
N VAL A 46 -10.05 -5.10 -12.04
CA VAL A 46 -9.01 -5.52 -11.11
C VAL A 46 -8.28 -6.72 -11.67
N LEU A 47 -6.95 -6.63 -11.78
CA LEU A 47 -6.06 -7.74 -12.08
C LEU A 47 -5.23 -8.08 -10.84
N ASP A 48 -5.39 -9.27 -10.30
CA ASP A 48 -4.67 -9.73 -9.11
C ASP A 48 -4.32 -11.21 -9.19
N ALA A 49 -3.11 -11.57 -8.85
CA ALA A 49 -2.64 -12.96 -8.87
C ALA A 49 -3.16 -13.78 -7.68
N LEU A 50 -3.75 -13.12 -6.67
CA LEU A 50 -4.17 -13.74 -5.40
C LEU A 50 -3.03 -14.53 -4.75
N THR A 51 -1.85 -13.91 -4.64
CA THR A 51 -0.74 -14.45 -3.86
C THR A 51 -1.08 -14.40 -2.37
N TYR A 52 -0.11 -14.61 -1.49
CA TYR A 52 -0.36 -14.75 -0.05
C TYR A 52 -1.14 -13.60 0.62
N ALA A 53 -1.02 -12.37 0.13
CA ALA A 53 -1.68 -11.18 0.69
C ALA A 53 -2.89 -10.71 -0.14
N GLY A 54 -3.11 -11.26 -1.32
CA GLY A 54 -4.28 -11.00 -2.15
C GLY A 54 -5.49 -11.76 -1.64
N ASN A 55 -6.58 -11.06 -1.35
CA ASN A 55 -7.82 -11.68 -0.87
C ASN A 55 -9.03 -11.13 -1.63
N ARG A 56 -9.62 -11.97 -2.48
CA ARG A 56 -10.77 -11.59 -3.31
C ARG A 56 -11.97 -11.10 -2.47
N SER A 57 -12.12 -11.60 -1.23
CA SER A 57 -13.19 -11.16 -0.34
C SER A 57 -13.11 -9.67 0.03
N ASN A 58 -11.95 -9.02 -0.14
CA ASN A 58 -11.80 -7.57 0.05
C ASN A 58 -12.64 -6.76 -0.93
N LEU A 59 -13.08 -7.37 -2.03
CA LEU A 59 -13.82 -6.73 -3.12
C LEU A 59 -15.27 -7.22 -3.24
N ALA A 60 -15.76 -7.97 -2.26
CA ALA A 60 -17.08 -8.64 -2.32
C ALA A 60 -18.24 -7.66 -2.58
N ASP A 61 -18.16 -6.43 -2.09
CA ASP A 61 -19.20 -5.40 -2.25
C ASP A 61 -19.36 -4.93 -3.71
N TRP A 62 -18.36 -5.18 -4.54
CA TRP A 62 -18.33 -4.76 -5.95
C TRP A 62 -18.60 -5.91 -6.91
N GLU A 63 -18.50 -7.17 -6.47
CA GLU A 63 -18.78 -8.33 -7.31
C GLU A 63 -20.22 -8.31 -7.85
N GLY A 64 -20.37 -8.52 -9.15
CA GLY A 64 -21.65 -8.49 -9.85
C GLY A 64 -22.16 -7.10 -10.25
N LYS A 65 -21.43 -6.03 -9.96
CA LYS A 65 -21.75 -4.69 -10.49
C LYS A 65 -21.34 -4.61 -11.97
N GLU A 66 -22.14 -3.94 -12.80
CA GLU A 66 -21.88 -3.84 -14.25
C GLU A 66 -20.57 -3.13 -14.59
N ASN A 67 -20.18 -2.15 -13.77
CA ASN A 67 -18.99 -1.35 -13.94
C ASN A 67 -17.74 -1.92 -13.26
N PHE A 68 -17.83 -3.12 -12.64
CA PHE A 68 -16.72 -3.78 -11.96
C PHE A 68 -16.43 -5.16 -12.56
N GLN A 69 -15.14 -5.48 -12.70
CA GLN A 69 -14.70 -6.82 -13.14
C GLN A 69 -13.44 -7.24 -12.40
N PHE A 70 -13.43 -8.47 -11.89
CA PHE A 70 -12.25 -9.10 -11.31
C PHE A 70 -11.66 -10.14 -12.27
N ILE A 71 -10.36 -10.03 -12.53
CA ILE A 71 -9.58 -10.98 -13.35
C ILE A 71 -8.46 -11.53 -12.47
N GLN A 72 -8.44 -12.85 -12.27
CA GLN A 72 -7.32 -13.48 -11.60
C GLN A 72 -6.20 -13.74 -12.62
N GLY A 73 -5.00 -13.17 -12.34
CA GLY A 73 -3.85 -13.35 -13.22
C GLY A 73 -2.61 -12.58 -12.76
N ASP A 74 -1.47 -12.94 -13.32
CA ASP A 74 -0.18 -12.34 -13.02
C ASP A 74 0.13 -11.19 -13.99
N ILE A 75 0.61 -10.08 -13.47
CA ILE A 75 1.07 -8.93 -14.27
C ILE A 75 2.27 -9.27 -15.15
N CYS A 76 2.99 -10.35 -14.85
CA CYS A 76 4.07 -10.87 -15.68
C CYS A 76 3.57 -11.61 -16.94
N ASP A 77 2.28 -12.01 -16.98
CA ASP A 77 1.68 -12.63 -18.16
C ASP A 77 1.32 -11.56 -19.21
N ARG A 78 2.27 -11.35 -20.13
CA ARG A 78 2.12 -10.37 -21.20
C ARG A 78 0.87 -10.62 -22.05
N SER A 79 0.55 -11.87 -22.34
CA SER A 79 -0.59 -12.20 -23.20
C SER A 79 -1.91 -11.81 -22.54
N LEU A 80 -2.03 -12.08 -21.22
CA LEU A 80 -3.20 -11.69 -20.44
C LEU A 80 -3.34 -10.16 -20.36
N VAL A 81 -2.24 -9.45 -20.08
CA VAL A 81 -2.24 -7.98 -20.01
C VAL A 81 -2.64 -7.37 -21.36
N ASP A 82 -2.06 -7.84 -22.46
CA ASP A 82 -2.43 -7.39 -23.82
C ASP A 82 -3.90 -7.64 -24.13
N GLN A 83 -4.44 -8.82 -23.75
CA GLN A 83 -5.85 -9.15 -23.93
C GLN A 83 -6.75 -8.17 -23.15
N ILE A 84 -6.45 -7.88 -21.89
CA ILE A 84 -7.22 -6.93 -21.06
C ILE A 84 -7.23 -5.54 -21.72
N LEU A 85 -6.07 -5.04 -22.13
CA LEU A 85 -5.94 -3.73 -22.76
C LEU A 85 -6.64 -3.64 -24.14
N GLN A 86 -6.76 -4.77 -24.87
CA GLN A 86 -7.46 -4.84 -26.16
C GLN A 86 -8.97 -4.89 -25.99
N THR A 87 -9.46 -5.65 -24.99
CA THR A 87 -10.91 -5.86 -24.79
C THR A 87 -11.57 -4.73 -24.03
N GLU A 88 -10.85 -4.11 -23.12
CA GLU A 88 -11.32 -2.99 -22.30
C GLU A 88 -10.69 -1.68 -22.80
N ALA A 89 -11.45 -0.62 -22.82
CA ALA A 89 -10.97 0.70 -23.26
C ALA A 89 -10.16 1.40 -22.14
N ILE A 90 -9.14 0.72 -21.59
CA ILE A 90 -8.34 1.21 -20.46
C ILE A 90 -7.65 2.52 -20.85
N ASP A 91 -7.91 3.58 -20.07
CA ASP A 91 -7.20 4.86 -20.16
C ASP A 91 -6.28 5.10 -18.96
N THR A 92 -6.51 4.39 -17.86
CA THR A 92 -5.76 4.58 -16.60
C THR A 92 -5.33 3.24 -16.02
N ILE A 93 -4.03 3.10 -15.71
CA ILE A 93 -3.52 2.01 -14.89
C ILE A 93 -3.16 2.56 -13.51
N ALA A 94 -3.75 2.00 -12.46
CA ALA A 94 -3.33 2.20 -11.07
C ALA A 94 -2.59 0.94 -10.61
N HIS A 95 -1.26 1.01 -10.52
CA HIS A 95 -0.41 -0.15 -10.33
C HIS A 95 0.01 -0.32 -8.87
N PHE A 96 -0.70 -1.24 -8.17
CA PHE A 96 -0.41 -1.63 -6.78
C PHE A 96 0.22 -3.02 -6.66
N ALA A 97 0.15 -3.85 -7.70
CA ALA A 97 0.65 -5.22 -7.64
C ALA A 97 2.16 -5.24 -7.33
N ALA A 98 2.51 -5.81 -6.21
CA ALA A 98 3.90 -5.93 -5.75
C ALA A 98 4.03 -7.02 -4.68
N GLU A 99 5.18 -7.67 -4.64
CA GLU A 99 5.66 -8.32 -3.42
C GLU A 99 6.15 -7.22 -2.47
N SER A 100 5.69 -7.19 -1.20
CA SER A 100 5.83 -6.01 -0.34
C SER A 100 6.33 -6.27 1.08
N HIS A 101 6.64 -7.51 1.47
CA HIS A 101 7.08 -7.81 2.83
C HIS A 101 8.60 -7.94 2.90
N VAL A 102 9.27 -7.04 3.64
CA VAL A 102 10.73 -6.98 3.72
C VAL A 102 11.33 -8.30 4.19
N ASP A 103 10.81 -8.92 5.28
CA ASP A 103 11.36 -10.19 5.79
C ASP A 103 11.24 -11.32 4.76
N ARG A 104 10.16 -11.36 3.97
CA ARG A 104 10.02 -12.31 2.85
C ARG A 104 11.04 -12.03 1.74
N SER A 105 11.38 -10.75 1.50
CA SER A 105 12.40 -10.38 0.50
C SER A 105 13.80 -10.86 0.88
N ILE A 106 14.11 -10.88 2.17
CA ILE A 106 15.38 -11.41 2.70
C ILE A 106 15.44 -12.94 2.51
N LEU A 107 14.32 -13.62 2.71
CA LEU A 107 14.24 -15.09 2.60
C LEU A 107 14.17 -15.60 1.15
N GLY A 108 13.57 -14.81 0.23
CA GLY A 108 13.33 -15.20 -1.16
C GLY A 108 13.26 -14.02 -2.12
N PRO A 109 14.39 -13.36 -2.44
CA PRO A 109 14.39 -12.11 -3.21
C PRO A 109 13.94 -12.25 -4.67
N ALA A 110 14.02 -13.46 -5.26
CA ALA A 110 13.70 -13.69 -6.67
C ALA A 110 12.26 -13.30 -7.03
N ALA A 111 11.29 -13.61 -6.16
CA ALA A 111 9.88 -13.24 -6.36
C ALA A 111 9.69 -11.73 -6.45
N PHE A 112 10.46 -10.96 -5.65
CA PHE A 112 10.42 -9.49 -5.65
C PHE A 112 10.95 -8.91 -6.96
N VAL A 113 12.04 -9.45 -7.50
CA VAL A 113 12.57 -9.03 -8.81
C VAL A 113 11.55 -9.39 -9.91
N GLN A 114 11.00 -10.59 -9.88
CA GLN A 114 10.05 -11.04 -10.90
C GLN A 114 8.79 -10.16 -10.89
N THR A 115 8.14 -10.01 -9.75
CA THR A 115 6.88 -9.25 -9.68
C THR A 115 7.13 -7.75 -9.81
N ASN A 116 8.03 -7.18 -8.99
CA ASN A 116 8.14 -5.72 -8.91
C ASN A 116 8.87 -5.12 -10.11
N VAL A 117 9.87 -5.81 -10.67
CA VAL A 117 10.64 -5.27 -11.81
C VAL A 117 10.08 -5.77 -13.14
N ILE A 118 10.03 -7.10 -13.33
CA ILE A 118 9.59 -7.69 -14.60
C ILE A 118 8.10 -7.48 -14.82
N GLY A 119 7.26 -7.62 -13.77
CA GLY A 119 5.82 -7.34 -13.87
C GLY A 119 5.54 -5.87 -14.23
N THR A 120 6.22 -4.90 -13.59
CA THR A 120 6.11 -3.48 -13.94
C THR A 120 6.55 -3.21 -15.39
N PHE A 121 7.69 -3.80 -15.80
CA PHE A 121 8.15 -3.71 -17.19
C PHE A 121 7.10 -4.25 -18.19
N THR A 122 6.49 -5.40 -17.89
CA THR A 122 5.45 -6.01 -18.74
C THR A 122 4.26 -5.08 -18.91
N LEU A 123 3.77 -4.47 -17.82
CA LEU A 123 2.68 -3.50 -17.85
C LEU A 123 3.04 -2.25 -18.64
N LEU A 124 4.25 -1.71 -18.45
CA LEU A 124 4.71 -0.52 -19.17
C LEU A 124 4.77 -0.75 -20.68
N GLU A 125 5.34 -1.89 -21.12
CA GLU A 125 5.42 -2.25 -22.54
C GLU A 125 4.03 -2.43 -23.17
N ALA A 126 3.13 -3.13 -22.47
CA ALA A 126 1.78 -3.35 -22.95
C ALA A 126 1.01 -2.02 -23.07
N PHE A 127 1.08 -1.19 -22.01
CA PHE A 127 0.38 0.10 -21.98
C PHE A 127 0.96 1.10 -22.99
N LEU A 128 2.27 1.11 -23.21
CA LEU A 128 2.91 1.92 -24.25
C LEU A 128 2.38 1.58 -25.66
N GLN A 129 2.26 0.29 -25.96
CA GLN A 129 1.71 -0.16 -27.24
C GLN A 129 0.24 0.20 -27.39
N HIS A 130 -0.55 -0.01 -26.32
CA HIS A 130 -1.97 0.35 -26.28
C HIS A 130 -2.17 1.86 -26.46
N TRP A 131 -1.44 2.70 -25.73
CA TRP A 131 -1.50 4.16 -25.82
C TRP A 131 -1.14 4.67 -27.22
N ARG A 132 -0.09 4.12 -27.84
CA ARG A 132 0.31 4.45 -29.22
C ARG A 132 -0.76 4.07 -30.23
N ALA A 133 -1.35 2.90 -30.10
CA ALA A 133 -2.42 2.42 -30.99
C ALA A 133 -3.69 3.29 -30.91
N ARG A 134 -3.90 3.98 -29.80
CA ARG A 134 -5.02 4.92 -29.58
C ARG A 134 -4.70 6.37 -29.99
N GLY A 135 -3.53 6.63 -30.59
CA GLY A 135 -3.13 7.97 -31.04
C GLY A 135 -2.54 8.86 -29.95
N GLN A 136 -2.06 8.25 -28.86
CA GLN A 136 -1.37 8.93 -27.76
C GLN A 136 -2.23 10.01 -27.04
N PRO A 137 -3.42 9.67 -26.51
CA PRO A 137 -4.28 10.65 -25.86
C PRO A 137 -3.68 11.23 -24.59
N ASP A 138 -3.88 12.51 -24.32
CA ASP A 138 -3.32 13.24 -23.18
C ASP A 138 -3.98 12.87 -21.83
N ASN A 139 -5.19 12.31 -21.85
CA ASN A 139 -5.94 11.92 -20.67
C ASN A 139 -5.53 10.55 -20.10
N TYR A 140 -4.67 9.79 -20.77
CA TYR A 140 -4.16 8.51 -20.28
C TYR A 140 -3.24 8.70 -19.07
N ARG A 141 -3.23 7.72 -18.16
CA ARG A 141 -2.37 7.75 -16.96
C ARG A 141 -1.85 6.35 -16.63
N PHE A 142 -0.59 6.28 -16.27
CA PHE A 142 0.02 5.12 -15.59
C PHE A 142 0.52 5.59 -14.23
N LEU A 143 -0.26 5.34 -13.17
CA LEU A 143 0.12 5.62 -11.80
C LEU A 143 0.88 4.42 -11.23
N HIS A 144 2.12 4.61 -10.81
CA HIS A 144 2.95 3.62 -10.13
C HIS A 144 3.03 3.95 -8.64
N VAL A 145 2.51 3.04 -7.81
CA VAL A 145 2.56 3.20 -6.35
C VAL A 145 3.83 2.54 -5.81
N SER A 146 4.75 3.33 -5.28
CA SER A 146 6.02 2.94 -4.69
C SER A 146 6.05 3.22 -3.19
N THR A 147 7.22 3.29 -2.60
CA THR A 147 7.47 3.37 -1.16
C THR A 147 8.61 4.35 -0.87
N ASP A 148 8.59 4.97 0.30
CA ASP A 148 9.69 5.79 0.83
C ASP A 148 10.95 4.98 1.15
N GLU A 149 10.83 3.67 1.30
CA GLU A 149 11.97 2.77 1.54
C GLU A 149 13.02 2.79 0.41
N VAL A 150 12.66 3.28 -0.79
CA VAL A 150 13.59 3.45 -1.91
C VAL A 150 14.67 4.51 -1.62
N TYR A 151 14.39 5.46 -0.74
CA TYR A 151 15.34 6.52 -0.36
C TYR A 151 16.42 6.04 0.61
N GLY A 152 16.21 4.92 1.31
CA GLY A 152 17.15 4.37 2.30
C GLY A 152 16.78 4.74 3.72
N SER A 153 17.77 4.94 4.60
CA SER A 153 17.57 5.18 6.04
C SER A 153 18.02 6.58 6.42
N LEU A 154 17.28 7.22 7.34
CA LEU A 154 17.65 8.48 7.97
C LEU A 154 18.23 8.24 9.37
N THR A 155 19.13 9.12 9.80
CA THR A 155 19.45 9.33 11.21
C THR A 155 18.33 10.14 11.88
N THR A 156 18.42 10.32 13.20
CA THR A 156 17.43 11.13 13.95
C THR A 156 17.42 12.60 13.54
N ASP A 157 18.56 13.11 13.07
CA ASP A 157 18.77 14.53 12.80
C ASP A 157 18.67 14.89 11.30
N ASP A 158 18.57 13.89 10.44
CA ASP A 158 18.43 14.13 9.00
C ASP A 158 17.06 14.76 8.66
N PRO A 159 16.99 15.63 7.65
CA PRO A 159 15.70 16.11 7.16
C PRO A 159 14.91 14.97 6.48
N PRO A 160 13.57 15.06 6.44
CA PRO A 160 12.74 14.10 5.72
C PRO A 160 13.13 13.98 4.23
N PHE A 161 12.86 12.82 3.63
CA PHE A 161 13.09 12.56 2.21
C PHE A 161 12.20 13.45 1.34
N THR A 162 12.79 14.09 0.35
CA THR A 162 12.09 14.79 -0.72
C THR A 162 12.15 13.98 -2.01
N GLU A 163 11.38 14.34 -3.02
CA GLU A 163 11.44 13.72 -4.35
C GLU A 163 12.76 13.94 -5.08
N LYS A 164 13.65 14.79 -4.52
CA LYS A 164 15.01 15.02 -5.02
C LYS A 164 16.07 14.19 -4.31
N THR A 165 15.71 13.52 -3.22
CA THR A 165 16.63 12.65 -2.47
C THR A 165 17.03 11.47 -3.36
N PRO A 166 18.33 11.20 -3.52
CA PRO A 166 18.81 10.03 -4.27
C PRO A 166 18.32 8.73 -3.64
N TYR A 167 17.99 7.74 -4.46
CA TYR A 167 17.63 6.41 -3.98
C TYR A 167 18.85 5.68 -3.43
N ALA A 168 18.71 5.08 -2.25
CA ALA A 168 19.71 4.29 -1.56
C ALA A 168 19.09 3.10 -0.80
N PRO A 169 18.35 2.20 -1.49
CA PRO A 169 17.57 1.13 -0.87
C PRO A 169 18.46 0.11 -0.16
N ASN A 170 18.04 -0.34 1.05
CA ASN A 170 18.84 -1.25 1.89
C ASN A 170 18.29 -2.70 1.95
N SER A 171 17.13 -2.98 1.36
CA SER A 171 16.54 -4.32 1.33
C SER A 171 16.30 -4.80 -0.10
N PRO A 172 16.20 -6.13 -0.35
CA PRO A 172 15.82 -6.63 -1.67
C PRO A 172 14.44 -6.12 -2.13
N TYR A 173 13.49 -5.91 -1.20
CA TYR A 173 12.20 -5.28 -1.49
C TYR A 173 12.39 -3.86 -2.01
N SER A 174 13.00 -2.99 -1.20
CA SER A 174 13.18 -1.58 -1.58
C SER A 174 14.04 -1.41 -2.84
N ALA A 175 15.06 -2.27 -3.03
CA ALA A 175 15.85 -2.29 -4.26
C ALA A 175 15.01 -2.67 -5.50
N SER A 176 14.10 -3.65 -5.38
CA SER A 176 13.20 -4.01 -6.47
C SER A 176 12.21 -2.89 -6.80
N LYS A 177 11.69 -2.17 -5.79
CA LYS A 177 10.83 -1.00 -5.98
C LYS A 177 11.58 0.15 -6.64
N ALA A 178 12.81 0.45 -6.19
CA ALA A 178 13.67 1.44 -6.83
C ALA A 178 13.94 1.11 -8.32
N GLY A 179 14.15 -0.18 -8.62
CA GLY A 179 14.32 -0.66 -10.00
C GLY A 179 13.08 -0.40 -10.87
N SER A 180 11.88 -0.67 -10.35
CA SER A 180 10.62 -0.37 -11.05
C SER A 180 10.37 1.13 -11.22
N ASP A 181 10.66 1.94 -10.20
CA ASP A 181 10.54 3.41 -10.27
C ASP A 181 11.42 3.99 -11.39
N HIS A 182 12.66 3.49 -11.51
CA HIS A 182 13.55 3.91 -12.59
C HIS A 182 13.04 3.51 -13.97
N LEU A 183 12.42 2.34 -14.13
CA LEU A 183 11.78 1.95 -15.38
C LEU A 183 10.60 2.88 -15.70
N VAL A 184 9.69 3.11 -14.76
CA VAL A 184 8.54 4.01 -14.94
C VAL A 184 8.99 5.41 -15.36
N ARG A 185 10.00 5.96 -14.67
CA ARG A 185 10.61 7.23 -15.02
C ARG A 185 11.22 7.23 -16.43
N ALA A 186 11.94 6.17 -16.80
CA ALA A 186 12.57 6.04 -18.12
C ALA A 186 11.54 6.01 -19.25
N TYR A 187 10.38 5.37 -19.04
CA TYR A 187 9.31 5.32 -20.03
C TYR A 187 8.71 6.70 -20.33
N TYR A 188 8.58 7.56 -19.33
CA TYR A 188 8.21 8.95 -19.57
C TYR A 188 9.30 9.71 -20.36
N HIS A 189 10.55 9.66 -19.89
CA HIS A 189 11.62 10.43 -20.51
C HIS A 189 11.92 10.01 -21.94
N THR A 190 11.87 8.71 -22.23
CA THR A 190 12.18 8.14 -23.54
C THR A 190 10.99 8.18 -24.49
N TYR A 191 9.81 7.75 -24.02
CA TYR A 191 8.66 7.52 -24.89
C TYR A 191 7.53 8.53 -24.69
N LYS A 192 7.62 9.40 -23.70
CA LYS A 192 6.57 10.33 -23.26
C LYS A 192 5.29 9.64 -22.82
N LEU A 193 5.38 8.36 -22.42
CA LEU A 193 4.25 7.67 -21.80
C LEU A 193 3.82 8.45 -20.54
N PRO A 194 2.53 8.78 -20.35
CA PRO A 194 2.08 9.62 -19.25
C PRO A 194 2.09 8.86 -17.91
N THR A 195 3.29 8.58 -17.41
CA THR A 195 3.54 7.89 -16.13
C THR A 195 3.69 8.88 -14.99
N ILE A 196 3.23 8.50 -13.78
CA ILE A 196 3.42 9.23 -12.53
C ILE A 196 3.85 8.22 -11.46
N ILE A 197 4.78 8.61 -10.60
CA ILE A 197 5.24 7.80 -9.47
C ILE A 197 4.74 8.42 -8.17
N THR A 198 4.33 7.59 -7.21
CA THR A 198 4.07 8.04 -5.83
C THR A 198 4.90 7.21 -4.86
N ASN A 199 5.60 7.87 -3.94
CA ASN A 199 6.34 7.22 -2.86
C ASN A 199 5.59 7.49 -1.56
N CYS A 200 5.00 6.45 -0.96
CA CYS A 200 4.22 6.61 0.26
C CYS A 200 4.96 6.15 1.50
N SER A 201 4.65 6.76 2.63
CA SER A 201 5.07 6.30 3.95
C SER A 201 4.30 5.05 4.41
N ASN A 202 4.56 4.57 5.63
CA ASN A 202 3.98 3.34 6.15
C ASN A 202 2.45 3.42 6.26
N ASN A 203 1.76 2.69 5.38
CA ASN A 203 0.30 2.62 5.37
C ASN A 203 -0.25 1.70 6.46
N TYR A 204 -1.41 2.06 7.02
CA TYR A 204 -2.18 1.23 7.94
C TYR A 204 -3.68 1.46 7.78
N GLY A 205 -4.50 0.48 8.18
CA GLY A 205 -5.96 0.58 8.09
C GLY A 205 -6.67 -0.75 7.81
N PRO A 206 -7.94 -0.70 7.38
CA PRO A 206 -8.73 -1.86 6.99
C PRO A 206 -8.07 -2.73 5.91
N TYR A 207 -8.31 -4.05 5.95
CA TYR A 207 -7.80 -5.04 4.99
C TYR A 207 -6.27 -5.24 4.99
N GLN A 208 -5.51 -4.64 5.91
CA GLN A 208 -4.07 -4.90 6.00
C GLN A 208 -3.79 -6.33 6.47
N PHE A 209 -2.91 -7.05 5.75
CA PHE A 209 -2.65 -8.47 6.02
C PHE A 209 -2.03 -8.69 7.41
N PRO A 210 -2.42 -9.77 8.14
CA PRO A 210 -2.05 -10.03 9.53
C PRO A 210 -0.56 -10.08 9.89
N GLU A 211 0.34 -10.20 8.92
CA GLU A 211 1.80 -10.20 9.17
C GLU A 211 2.41 -8.81 9.41
N LYS A 212 1.68 -7.74 9.12
CA LYS A 212 2.14 -6.36 9.33
C LYS A 212 1.96 -5.93 10.78
N LEU A 213 2.77 -4.97 11.24
CA LEU A 213 2.88 -4.59 12.65
C LEU A 213 1.51 -4.33 13.31
N ILE A 214 0.72 -3.42 12.80
CA ILE A 214 -0.55 -3.01 13.44
C ILE A 214 -1.55 -4.17 13.50
N PRO A 215 -1.91 -4.86 12.41
CA PRO A 215 -2.84 -5.98 12.49
C PRO A 215 -2.29 -7.14 13.34
N LEU A 216 -0.99 -7.42 13.26
CA LEU A 216 -0.35 -8.45 14.09
C LEU A 216 -0.56 -8.18 15.58
N MET A 217 -0.30 -6.95 16.03
CA MET A 217 -0.47 -6.57 17.45
C MET A 217 -1.94 -6.67 17.86
N CYS A 218 -2.88 -6.17 17.06
CA CYS A 218 -4.32 -6.26 17.35
C CYS A 218 -4.77 -7.73 17.50
N ILE A 219 -4.38 -8.58 16.56
CA ILE A 219 -4.77 -10.00 16.55
C ILE A 219 -4.10 -10.76 17.69
N ASN A 220 -2.83 -10.50 17.97
CA ASN A 220 -2.12 -11.14 19.08
C ASN A 220 -2.72 -10.75 20.44
N CYS A 221 -3.13 -9.50 20.65
CA CYS A 221 -3.89 -9.11 21.85
C CYS A 221 -5.16 -9.95 22.02
N LEU A 222 -5.94 -10.13 20.94
CA LEU A 222 -7.18 -10.93 20.95
C LEU A 222 -6.93 -12.42 21.21
N LEU A 223 -5.75 -12.93 20.88
CA LEU A 223 -5.37 -14.33 21.05
C LEU A 223 -4.53 -14.58 22.33
N GLY A 224 -4.20 -13.54 23.10
CA GLY A 224 -3.30 -13.64 24.25
C GLY A 224 -1.88 -14.05 23.91
N LYS A 225 -1.43 -13.76 22.68
CA LYS A 225 -0.08 -14.06 22.19
C LYS A 225 0.87 -12.90 22.46
N GLN A 226 2.18 -13.19 22.49
CA GLN A 226 3.22 -12.17 22.61
C GLN A 226 3.13 -11.13 21.48
N LEU A 227 3.45 -9.88 21.82
CA LEU A 227 3.57 -8.75 20.89
C LEU A 227 5.05 -8.54 20.57
N PRO A 228 5.57 -9.13 19.47
CA PRO A 228 6.99 -9.08 19.18
C PRO A 228 7.40 -7.69 18.68
N VAL A 229 8.33 -7.05 19.39
CA VAL A 229 8.93 -5.77 19.02
C VAL A 229 10.38 -6.02 18.62
N TYR A 230 10.77 -5.66 17.41
CA TYR A 230 12.12 -5.83 16.90
C TYR A 230 13.11 -4.91 17.61
N GLY A 231 14.28 -5.47 17.98
CA GLY A 231 15.39 -4.75 18.59
C GLY A 231 14.99 -4.02 19.88
N ASP A 232 15.24 -2.71 19.93
CA ASP A 232 14.89 -1.83 21.04
C ASP A 232 13.54 -1.09 20.86
N GLY A 233 12.86 -1.33 19.75
CA GLY A 233 11.59 -0.68 19.40
C GLY A 233 11.70 0.81 19.04
N GLN A 234 12.90 1.38 18.99
CA GLN A 234 13.12 2.81 18.77
C GLN A 234 13.16 3.21 17.29
N ASN A 235 12.89 2.28 16.36
CA ASN A 235 12.77 2.60 14.94
C ASN A 235 11.57 3.53 14.73
N ILE A 236 11.77 4.58 13.96
CA ILE A 236 10.75 5.61 13.69
C ILE A 236 10.17 5.39 12.30
N ARG A 237 8.84 5.50 12.21
CA ARG A 237 8.10 5.42 10.93
C ARG A 237 7.11 6.57 10.85
N ASP A 238 6.94 7.12 9.66
CA ASP A 238 5.81 7.99 9.36
C ASP A 238 4.60 7.12 8.99
N TRP A 239 3.47 7.34 9.66
CA TRP A 239 2.27 6.51 9.54
C TRP A 239 1.16 7.22 8.80
N LEU A 240 0.76 6.65 7.65
CA LEU A 240 -0.27 7.18 6.77
C LEU A 240 -1.52 6.30 6.81
N TYR A 241 -2.66 6.88 7.20
CA TYR A 241 -3.94 6.17 7.13
C TYR A 241 -4.31 5.88 5.67
N VAL A 242 -4.69 4.64 5.37
CA VAL A 242 -4.90 4.18 3.99
C VAL A 242 -5.99 4.95 3.25
N GLY A 243 -7.01 5.46 3.95
CA GLY A 243 -8.03 6.32 3.37
C GLY A 243 -7.45 7.64 2.83
N ASP A 244 -6.56 8.28 3.58
CA ASP A 244 -5.86 9.48 3.13
C ASP A 244 -4.94 9.19 1.94
N HIS A 245 -4.26 8.04 1.95
CA HIS A 245 -3.49 7.61 0.79
C HIS A 245 -4.35 7.48 -0.46
N CYS A 246 -5.53 6.86 -0.37
CA CYS A 246 -6.45 6.71 -1.50
C CYS A 246 -6.90 8.07 -2.06
N THR A 247 -7.18 9.06 -1.20
CA THR A 247 -7.54 10.42 -1.66
C THR A 247 -6.37 11.12 -2.36
N ALA A 248 -5.12 10.90 -1.89
CA ALA A 248 -3.93 11.42 -2.55
C ALA A 248 -3.74 10.81 -3.95
N LEU A 249 -3.88 9.49 -4.07
CA LEU A 249 -3.73 8.78 -5.35
C LEU A 249 -4.79 9.20 -6.37
N ASP A 250 -6.03 9.37 -5.92
CA ASP A 250 -7.13 9.91 -6.73
C ASP A 250 -6.77 11.28 -7.30
N LEU A 251 -6.33 12.19 -6.43
CA LEU A 251 -5.92 13.53 -6.83
C LEU A 251 -4.72 13.51 -7.81
N VAL A 252 -3.74 12.65 -7.57
CA VAL A 252 -2.58 12.47 -8.46
C VAL A 252 -3.00 11.94 -9.84
N ILE A 253 -3.96 11.01 -9.94
CA ILE A 253 -4.48 10.54 -11.23
C ILE A 253 -5.12 11.68 -12.01
N HIS A 254 -5.90 12.55 -11.35
CA HIS A 254 -6.62 13.62 -12.00
C HIS A 254 -5.76 14.85 -12.33
N GLN A 255 -4.87 15.24 -11.43
CA GLN A 255 -4.15 16.51 -11.50
C GLN A 255 -2.63 16.38 -11.52
N GLY A 256 -2.09 15.20 -11.20
CA GLY A 256 -0.65 14.98 -11.21
C GLY A 256 -0.04 15.17 -12.58
N LEU A 257 1.13 15.77 -12.63
CA LEU A 257 1.85 16.02 -13.89
C LEU A 257 2.57 14.75 -14.35
N PRO A 258 2.38 14.31 -15.60
CA PRO A 258 3.12 13.19 -16.15
C PRO A 258 4.64 13.39 -16.06
N GLY A 259 5.35 12.34 -15.66
CA GLY A 259 6.79 12.34 -15.46
C GLY A 259 7.24 12.77 -14.07
N GLU A 260 6.33 13.23 -13.22
CA GLU A 260 6.63 13.65 -11.87
C GLU A 260 6.53 12.51 -10.86
N THR A 261 7.24 12.68 -9.74
CA THR A 261 7.11 11.86 -8.54
C THR A 261 6.47 12.71 -7.45
N TYR A 262 5.56 12.13 -6.68
CA TYR A 262 4.93 12.76 -5.52
C TYR A 262 5.13 11.91 -4.28
N ASN A 263 5.72 12.50 -3.25
CA ASN A 263 5.79 11.92 -1.92
C ASN A 263 4.44 12.08 -1.21
N ILE A 264 3.96 11.01 -0.57
CA ILE A 264 2.69 10.98 0.16
C ILE A 264 2.97 10.47 1.57
N GLY A 265 2.98 11.38 2.54
CA GLY A 265 3.30 11.12 3.95
C GLY A 265 2.15 11.44 4.88
N GLY A 266 2.14 10.78 6.05
CA GLY A 266 1.15 10.99 7.10
C GLY A 266 1.47 12.18 8.01
N ASN A 267 2.70 12.71 7.96
CA ASN A 267 3.23 13.67 8.92
C ASN A 267 3.11 13.18 10.39
N ASN A 268 3.19 11.89 10.60
CA ASN A 268 2.99 11.19 11.88
C ASN A 268 4.18 10.28 12.18
N GLU A 269 5.35 10.88 12.47
CA GLU A 269 6.52 10.10 12.89
C GLU A 269 6.33 9.55 14.30
N VAL A 270 6.28 8.22 14.44
CA VAL A 270 6.10 7.54 15.73
C VAL A 270 7.11 6.39 15.86
N LYS A 271 7.68 6.23 17.03
CA LYS A 271 8.51 5.05 17.36
C LYS A 271 7.65 3.79 17.40
N ASN A 272 8.20 2.69 16.94
CA ASN A 272 7.46 1.42 16.92
C ASN A 272 6.96 1.02 18.31
N ILE A 273 7.78 1.20 19.37
CA ILE A 273 7.35 0.88 20.73
C ILE A 273 6.19 1.76 21.21
N ASP A 274 6.22 3.07 20.91
CA ASP A 274 5.17 4.00 21.29
C ASP A 274 3.86 3.65 20.56
N LEU A 275 3.94 3.31 19.25
CA LEU A 275 2.80 2.84 18.48
C LEU A 275 2.17 1.57 19.07
N VAL A 276 3.01 0.59 19.47
CA VAL A 276 2.53 -0.66 20.08
C VAL A 276 1.85 -0.36 21.42
N GLN A 277 2.39 0.56 22.23
CA GLN A 277 1.75 0.97 23.48
C GLN A 277 0.40 1.67 23.25
N MET A 278 0.31 2.55 22.23
CA MET A 278 -0.97 3.16 21.83
C MET A 278 -1.99 2.09 21.41
N LEU A 279 -1.57 1.09 20.65
CA LEU A 279 -2.43 -0.04 20.24
C LEU A 279 -2.90 -0.85 21.46
N CYS A 280 -2.01 -1.15 22.43
CA CYS A 280 -2.40 -1.84 23.67
C CYS A 280 -3.48 -1.06 24.44
N GLN A 281 -3.30 0.26 24.59
CA GLN A 281 -4.30 1.11 25.24
C GLN A 281 -5.66 1.08 24.52
N LEU A 282 -5.67 1.18 23.20
CA LEU A 282 -6.89 1.08 22.42
C LEU A 282 -7.54 -0.31 22.50
N MET A 283 -6.75 -1.37 22.48
CA MET A 283 -7.26 -2.73 22.66
C MET A 283 -7.88 -2.91 24.05
N ASP A 284 -7.23 -2.41 25.12
CA ASP A 284 -7.76 -2.47 26.49
C ASP A 284 -9.06 -1.65 26.64
N GLU A 285 -9.20 -0.56 25.93
CA GLU A 285 -10.40 0.28 25.92
C GLU A 285 -11.57 -0.36 25.14
N LEU A 286 -11.29 -0.85 23.93
CA LEU A 286 -12.34 -1.17 22.94
C LEU A 286 -12.72 -2.66 22.91
N ALA A 287 -11.78 -3.57 23.21
CA ALA A 287 -12.06 -5.00 23.16
C ALA A 287 -12.64 -5.49 24.48
N VAL A 288 -13.72 -6.27 24.43
CA VAL A 288 -14.39 -6.80 25.64
C VAL A 288 -13.72 -8.07 26.16
N ASP A 289 -13.19 -8.91 25.25
CA ASP A 289 -12.79 -10.30 25.48
C ASP A 289 -11.27 -10.53 25.37
N LEU A 290 -10.45 -9.66 25.98
CA LEU A 290 -9.00 -9.83 25.99
C LEU A 290 -8.58 -10.88 27.03
N PRO A 291 -7.74 -11.87 26.64
CA PRO A 291 -7.21 -12.87 27.58
C PRO A 291 -6.26 -12.30 28.62
N VAL A 292 -5.55 -11.20 28.29
CA VAL A 292 -4.58 -10.53 29.15
C VAL A 292 -4.87 -9.04 29.20
N ARG A 293 -4.87 -8.48 30.41
CA ARG A 293 -4.99 -7.04 30.68
C ARG A 293 -4.05 -6.63 31.84
N PRO A 294 -3.29 -5.55 31.68
CA PRO A 294 -3.19 -4.70 30.49
C PRO A 294 -2.46 -5.42 29.33
N SER A 295 -2.87 -5.17 28.09
CA SER A 295 -2.28 -5.79 26.89
C SER A 295 -0.79 -5.52 26.75
N GLN A 296 -0.27 -4.47 27.39
CA GLN A 296 1.17 -4.15 27.41
C GLN A 296 2.04 -5.24 28.05
N GLU A 297 1.47 -6.10 28.91
CA GLU A 297 2.20 -7.25 29.50
C GLU A 297 2.60 -8.30 28.44
N LEU A 298 1.98 -8.27 27.27
CA LEU A 298 2.31 -9.15 26.15
C LEU A 298 3.52 -8.67 25.33
N ILE A 299 4.00 -7.43 25.52
CA ILE A 299 5.12 -6.88 24.76
C ILE A 299 6.39 -7.68 25.05
N THR A 300 7.04 -8.15 23.98
CA THR A 300 8.26 -8.93 24.04
C THR A 300 9.24 -8.44 23.00
N PHE A 301 10.45 -8.05 23.43
CA PHE A 301 11.50 -7.67 22.53
C PHE A 301 12.14 -8.91 21.90
N VAL A 302 12.26 -8.88 20.57
CA VAL A 302 12.86 -9.96 19.78
C VAL A 302 14.12 -9.47 19.06
N GLN A 303 14.91 -10.41 18.52
CA GLN A 303 16.10 -10.04 17.75
C GLN A 303 15.73 -9.11 16.58
N ASP A 304 16.55 -8.08 16.36
CA ASP A 304 16.31 -7.17 15.27
C ASP A 304 16.57 -7.84 13.92
N ARG A 305 15.81 -7.41 12.89
CA ARG A 305 15.94 -7.94 11.54
C ARG A 305 17.19 -7.38 10.83
N LEU A 306 17.70 -8.11 9.88
CA LEU A 306 18.83 -7.66 9.05
C LEU A 306 18.41 -6.44 8.21
N GLY A 307 19.29 -5.43 8.15
CA GLY A 307 19.05 -4.23 7.35
C GLY A 307 17.85 -3.40 7.83
N HIS A 308 17.57 -3.38 9.14
CA HIS A 308 16.46 -2.64 9.71
C HIS A 308 16.78 -1.15 9.78
N ASP A 309 16.24 -0.39 8.85
CA ASP A 309 16.42 1.06 8.78
C ASP A 309 15.90 1.76 10.04
N ARG A 310 16.66 2.73 10.55
CA ARG A 310 16.37 3.38 11.82
C ARG A 310 15.19 4.32 11.76
N ARG A 311 15.12 5.16 10.71
CA ARG A 311 14.06 6.16 10.57
C ARG A 311 13.65 6.31 9.11
N TYR A 312 12.34 6.38 8.90
CA TYR A 312 11.73 6.87 7.67
C TYR A 312 10.89 8.10 8.00
N ALA A 313 11.11 9.16 7.25
CA ALA A 313 10.31 10.37 7.29
C ALA A 313 10.25 10.94 5.87
N ILE A 314 9.08 11.38 5.46
CA ILE A 314 8.85 11.84 4.09
C ILE A 314 8.33 13.28 4.10
N ASP A 315 8.85 14.11 3.21
CA ASP A 315 8.36 15.46 2.97
C ASP A 315 7.29 15.44 1.87
N ALA A 316 6.04 15.68 2.25
CA ALA A 316 4.88 15.74 1.37
C ALA A 316 4.54 17.18 0.91
N SER A 317 5.46 18.14 1.05
CA SER A 317 5.22 19.55 0.70
C SER A 317 4.89 19.75 -0.78
N LYS A 318 5.43 18.93 -1.68
CA LYS A 318 5.18 19.03 -3.11
C LYS A 318 3.73 18.75 -3.46
N ILE A 319 3.17 17.61 -2.97
CA ILE A 319 1.77 17.30 -3.22
C ILE A 319 0.85 18.33 -2.56
N ALA A 320 1.20 18.81 -1.37
CA ALA A 320 0.43 19.86 -0.69
C ALA A 320 0.41 21.17 -1.48
N THR A 321 1.56 21.62 -1.98
CA THR A 321 1.66 22.91 -2.69
C THR A 321 1.15 22.85 -4.12
N GLN A 322 1.35 21.75 -4.82
CA GLN A 322 0.96 21.62 -6.23
C GLN A 322 -0.47 21.13 -6.43
N LEU A 323 -0.94 20.23 -5.56
CA LEU A 323 -2.24 19.58 -5.70
C LEU A 323 -3.21 19.90 -4.55
N GLY A 324 -2.77 20.62 -3.50
CA GLY A 324 -3.61 21.02 -2.37
C GLY A 324 -3.96 19.86 -1.41
N TRP A 325 -3.27 18.72 -1.47
CA TRP A 325 -3.54 17.58 -0.61
C TRP A 325 -2.71 17.62 0.68
N THR A 326 -3.35 17.31 1.79
CA THR A 326 -2.71 17.04 3.09
C THR A 326 -3.43 15.89 3.78
N PRO A 327 -2.74 15.06 4.61
CA PRO A 327 -3.40 14.01 5.36
C PRO A 327 -4.42 14.62 6.35
N ALA A 328 -5.60 14.03 6.42
CA ALA A 328 -6.71 14.52 7.26
C ALA A 328 -6.82 13.73 8.57
N VAL A 329 -6.32 12.49 8.62
CA VAL A 329 -6.48 11.57 9.75
C VAL A 329 -5.21 11.56 10.60
N THR A 330 -5.33 11.93 11.88
CA THR A 330 -4.22 11.78 12.84
C THR A 330 -3.94 10.32 13.15
N VAL A 331 -2.71 9.99 13.58
CA VAL A 331 -2.36 8.61 13.94
C VAL A 331 -3.28 8.04 15.02
N THR A 332 -3.66 8.82 16.03
CA THR A 332 -4.56 8.38 17.10
C THR A 332 -5.94 8.00 16.58
N GLU A 333 -6.52 8.84 15.73
CA GLU A 333 -7.82 8.58 15.14
C GLU A 333 -7.77 7.38 14.16
N GLY A 334 -6.75 7.32 13.31
CA GLY A 334 -6.58 6.24 12.35
C GLY A 334 -6.35 4.89 13.03
N LEU A 335 -5.57 4.85 14.14
CA LEU A 335 -5.37 3.64 14.93
C LEU A 335 -6.69 3.18 15.56
N ARG A 336 -7.50 4.09 16.12
CA ARG A 336 -8.82 3.76 16.67
C ARG A 336 -9.70 3.12 15.61
N ARG A 337 -9.86 3.76 14.45
CA ARG A 337 -10.64 3.22 13.31
C ARG A 337 -10.14 1.83 12.88
N THR A 338 -8.82 1.65 12.89
CA THR A 338 -8.20 0.38 12.51
C THR A 338 -8.48 -0.71 13.53
N VAL A 339 -8.30 -0.44 14.82
CA VAL A 339 -8.62 -1.40 15.90
C VAL A 339 -10.10 -1.78 15.86
N GLU A 340 -11.00 -0.81 15.78
CA GLU A 340 -12.44 -1.05 15.66
C GLU A 340 -12.77 -1.95 14.45
N TRP A 341 -12.12 -1.71 13.32
CA TRP A 341 -12.30 -2.54 12.14
C TRP A 341 -11.88 -4.00 12.39
N TYR A 342 -10.71 -4.26 13.00
CA TYR A 342 -10.25 -5.63 13.30
C TYR A 342 -11.15 -6.32 14.34
N LEU A 343 -11.69 -5.59 15.30
CA LEU A 343 -12.64 -6.11 16.28
C LEU A 343 -13.95 -6.56 15.62
N MET A 344 -14.47 -5.77 14.68
CA MET A 344 -15.73 -6.05 13.97
C MET A 344 -15.58 -7.11 12.88
N HIS A 345 -14.40 -7.26 12.25
CA HIS A 345 -14.18 -8.12 11.09
C HIS A 345 -13.39 -9.39 11.42
N ARG A 346 -13.69 -10.02 12.56
CA ARG A 346 -13.02 -11.28 12.98
C ARG A 346 -13.20 -12.42 11.98
N SER A 347 -14.32 -12.48 11.29
CA SER A 347 -14.60 -13.47 10.23
C SER A 347 -13.69 -13.28 9.00
N TRP A 348 -13.21 -12.06 8.76
CA TRP A 348 -12.30 -11.74 7.66
C TRP A 348 -10.86 -12.21 7.94
N TRP A 349 -10.31 -11.88 9.12
CA TRP A 349 -8.90 -12.18 9.39
C TRP A 349 -8.64 -13.59 9.95
N LYS A 350 -9.62 -14.25 10.62
CA LYS A 350 -9.45 -15.60 11.16
C LYS A 350 -9.03 -16.63 10.11
N PRO A 351 -9.63 -16.69 8.91
CA PRO A 351 -9.20 -17.62 7.85
C PRO A 351 -7.80 -17.34 7.33
N LEU A 352 -7.31 -16.09 7.43
CA LEU A 352 -5.97 -15.70 6.96
C LEU A 352 -4.87 -16.25 7.89
N LEU A 353 -5.18 -16.59 9.14
CA LEU A 353 -4.26 -17.25 10.07
C LEU A 353 -4.11 -18.75 9.76
N SER A 354 -3.83 -19.08 8.50
CA SER A 354 -3.66 -20.44 8.02
C SER A 354 -2.43 -21.13 8.64
N LYS A 355 -2.33 -22.46 8.44
CA LYS A 355 -1.13 -23.20 8.84
C LYS A 355 0.15 -22.59 8.23
N GLN A 356 0.11 -22.20 6.97
CA GLN A 356 1.24 -21.55 6.29
C GLN A 356 1.62 -20.21 6.93
N TYR A 357 0.64 -19.41 7.36
CA TYR A 357 0.88 -18.18 8.12
C TYR A 357 1.54 -18.51 9.47
N GLN A 358 1.06 -19.54 10.20
CA GLN A 358 1.61 -19.93 11.48
C GLN A 358 3.06 -20.43 11.34
N GLU A 359 3.37 -21.25 10.34
CA GLU A 359 4.74 -21.70 10.04
C GLU A 359 5.68 -20.52 9.75
N TYR A 360 5.19 -19.51 9.01
CA TYR A 360 5.94 -18.28 8.76
C TYR A 360 6.16 -17.50 10.07
N TYR A 361 5.11 -17.31 10.88
CA TYR A 361 5.19 -16.62 12.18
C TYR A 361 6.19 -17.29 13.12
N ASP A 362 6.14 -18.60 13.25
CA ASP A 362 7.04 -19.37 14.11
C ASP A 362 8.51 -19.23 13.64
N LYS A 363 8.74 -19.27 12.33
CA LYS A 363 10.06 -19.09 11.75
C LYS A 363 10.64 -17.70 12.02
N VAL A 364 9.82 -16.66 11.94
CA VAL A 364 10.28 -15.27 12.09
C VAL A 364 10.44 -14.86 13.55
N TYR A 365 9.53 -15.27 14.43
CA TYR A 365 9.48 -14.75 15.79
C TYR A 365 9.86 -15.75 16.90
N LEU A 366 9.75 -17.06 16.66
CA LEU A 366 9.98 -18.07 17.71
C LEU A 366 11.27 -18.87 17.51
N THR A 367 11.81 -18.98 16.31
CA THR A 367 13.00 -19.79 16.02
C THR A 367 14.33 -19.02 16.16
N GLN A 368 14.28 -17.72 16.33
CA GLN A 368 15.45 -16.88 16.55
C GLN A 368 15.74 -16.75 18.07
N LYS A 369 16.16 -17.88 18.68
CA LYS A 369 16.73 -17.90 20.04
C LYS A 369 18.23 -18.07 19.98
#